data_103fa649691e2759c7a0cce0c9a22df0
#
_entry.id   103fa649691e2759c7a0cce0c9a22df0
#
_cell.length_a   1.000
_cell.length_b   1.000
_cell.length_c   1.000
_cell.angle_alpha   90.00
_cell.angle_beta   90.00
_cell.angle_gamma   90.00
#
_symmetry.space_group_name_H-M   'P 1'
#
loop_
_entity.id
_entity.type
_entity.pdbx_description
1 polymer ?
#
loop_
_entity_poly.entity_id
_entity_poly.type
_entity_poly.pdbx_seq_one_letter_code
_entity_poly.pdbx_strand_id
1 'polypeptide(L)'
;MANSKYISGLDLTDLMVPTKAATVFAAQEASLYMSGGLVPMIDVPAGSTQIKVPKLAAVADPTALTAEANPGVDIDTVIPVDSAVNIDLGLYATRSVVRDIGGISTDEIGRVLGNAIASAFDKKVTTQFASLTTQELSGTAPAGSLAVSDIFTAVGTIRNTGETGELFGIVSAGAYGELMGNIGSSAFAGGEFQNSAMRNGFFGRVAGIPLFVSSYLNDTDMGTSSKLPVAAIMSKDAVKGAMQGGVKLEIARRPEAVGFDIVASVAMGANVIDSTRGVIIQDAS
;
A
#
# COMPACT_ATOMS: atom_id res chain seq x y z
N MET A 1 17.23 46.64 -25.71
CA MET A 1 16.17 46.78 -24.70
C MET A 1 15.81 45.40 -24.21
N ALA A 2 16.36 45.01 -23.09
CA ALA A 2 16.08 43.73 -22.46
C ALA A 2 14.63 43.79 -21.98
N ASN A 3 13.80 42.95 -22.56
CA ASN A 3 12.44 42.74 -22.11
C ASN A 3 12.49 41.96 -20.81
N SER A 4 12.69 42.66 -19.70
CA SER A 4 12.47 42.05 -18.40
C SER A 4 10.97 41.79 -18.28
N LYS A 5 10.55 40.63 -18.73
CA LYS A 5 9.32 40.02 -18.25
C LYS A 5 9.50 39.73 -16.79
N TYR A 6 9.43 40.77 -16.00
CA TYR A 6 9.11 40.59 -14.60
C TYR A 6 7.81 39.84 -14.54
N ILE A 7 7.85 38.70 -13.90
CA ILE A 7 6.70 37.94 -13.44
C ILE A 7 5.92 38.75 -12.36
N SER A 8 5.79 40.04 -12.54
CA SER A 8 4.98 40.90 -11.67
C SER A 8 3.48 40.77 -11.93
N GLY A 9 3.11 39.90 -12.89
CA GLY A 9 1.75 39.59 -13.22
C GLY A 9 1.46 38.09 -13.27
N LEU A 10 2.38 37.24 -12.82
CA LEU A 10 2.00 35.87 -12.49
C LEU A 10 1.20 35.95 -11.21
N ASP A 11 -0.09 35.91 -11.39
CA ASP A 11 -1.02 35.66 -10.31
C ASP A 11 -0.56 34.35 -9.65
N LEU A 12 -0.41 34.35 -8.33
CA LEU A 12 -0.10 33.14 -7.55
C LEU A 12 -1.01 31.96 -7.97
N THR A 13 -2.20 32.30 -8.45
CA THR A 13 -3.18 31.37 -9.01
C THR A 13 -2.67 30.67 -10.27
N ASP A 14 -1.97 31.37 -11.17
CA ASP A 14 -1.45 30.79 -12.41
C ASP A 14 -0.31 29.79 -12.17
N LEU A 15 0.46 29.99 -11.10
CA LEU A 15 1.51 29.06 -10.67
C LEU A 15 0.90 27.85 -9.91
N MET A 16 -0.16 28.07 -9.16
CA MET A 16 -0.80 27.06 -8.33
C MET A 16 -1.41 25.90 -9.13
N VAL A 17 -2.08 26.23 -10.25
CA VAL A 17 -2.82 25.24 -11.04
C VAL A 17 -1.91 24.18 -11.64
N PRO A 18 -0.85 24.52 -12.41
CA PRO A 18 0.05 23.52 -12.98
C PRO A 18 0.83 22.75 -11.92
N THR A 19 1.31 23.43 -10.87
CA THR A 19 2.03 22.77 -9.78
C THR A 19 1.13 21.78 -9.03
N LYS A 20 -0.13 22.14 -8.77
CA LYS A 20 -1.09 21.24 -8.14
C LYS A 20 -1.39 20.02 -9.02
N ALA A 21 -1.61 20.24 -10.31
CA ALA A 21 -1.86 19.14 -11.25
C ALA A 21 -0.67 18.17 -11.30
N ALA A 22 0.55 18.70 -11.42
CA ALA A 22 1.78 17.91 -11.41
C ALA A 22 1.96 17.15 -10.08
N THR A 23 1.64 17.78 -8.94
CA THR A 23 1.73 17.14 -7.61
C THR A 23 0.75 15.99 -7.48
N VAL A 24 -0.51 16.18 -7.87
CA VAL A 24 -1.55 15.14 -7.81
C VAL A 24 -1.20 13.98 -8.73
N PHE A 25 -0.80 14.29 -9.95
CA PHE A 25 -0.41 13.26 -10.94
C PHE A 25 0.79 12.45 -10.46
N ALA A 26 1.85 13.12 -10.00
CA ALA A 26 3.04 12.45 -9.49
C ALA A 26 2.75 11.62 -8.24
N ALA A 27 1.87 12.08 -7.35
CA ALA A 27 1.48 11.31 -6.16
C ALA A 27 0.76 10.02 -6.55
N GLN A 28 -0.13 10.07 -7.54
CA GLN A 28 -0.85 8.90 -8.02
C GLN A 28 0.06 7.93 -8.79
N GLU A 29 0.97 8.44 -9.60
CA GLU A 29 1.87 7.63 -10.41
C GLU A 29 2.98 6.98 -9.58
N ALA A 30 3.54 7.69 -8.61
CA ALA A 30 4.67 7.23 -7.82
C ALA A 30 4.27 6.26 -6.69
N SER A 31 3.03 6.31 -6.21
CA SER A 31 2.57 5.39 -5.17
C SER A 31 2.33 4.00 -5.73
N LEU A 32 2.99 3.00 -5.13
CA LEU A 32 2.80 1.59 -5.47
C LEU A 32 1.36 1.14 -5.24
N TYR A 33 0.76 1.58 -4.14
CA TYR A 33 -0.57 1.12 -3.73
C TYR A 33 -1.70 1.84 -4.45
N MET A 34 -1.52 3.12 -4.79
CA MET A 34 -2.51 3.90 -5.54
C MET A 34 -2.46 3.56 -7.03
N SER A 35 -1.29 3.61 -7.67
CA SER A 35 -1.15 3.40 -9.12
C SER A 35 -1.51 1.96 -9.53
N GLY A 36 -1.14 0.98 -8.71
CA GLY A 36 -1.46 -0.42 -8.95
C GLY A 36 -2.91 -0.80 -8.62
N GLY A 37 -3.69 0.09 -8.02
CA GLY A 37 -5.03 -0.24 -7.53
C GLY A 37 -5.03 -1.39 -6.51
N LEU A 38 -3.91 -1.54 -5.78
CA LEU A 38 -3.72 -2.65 -4.84
C LEU A 38 -4.48 -2.41 -3.54
N VAL A 39 -4.57 -1.15 -3.10
CA VAL A 39 -5.31 -0.75 -1.92
C VAL A 39 -6.49 0.13 -2.34
N PRO A 40 -7.73 -0.32 -2.14
CA PRO A 40 -8.90 0.49 -2.43
C PRO A 40 -8.94 1.74 -1.56
N MET A 41 -9.14 2.90 -2.20
CA MET A 41 -9.21 4.19 -1.53
C MET A 41 -10.66 4.60 -1.29
N ILE A 42 -10.93 5.13 -0.10
CA ILE A 42 -12.23 5.63 0.31
C ILE A 42 -12.15 7.14 0.49
N ASP A 43 -13.04 7.88 -0.18
CA ASP A 43 -13.16 9.32 0.02
C ASP A 43 -13.87 9.63 1.34
N VAL A 44 -13.26 10.51 2.13
CA VAL A 44 -13.79 10.93 3.43
C VAL A 44 -14.38 12.33 3.31
N PRO A 45 -15.60 12.55 3.82
CA PRO A 45 -16.22 13.87 3.81
C PRO A 45 -15.38 14.91 4.57
N ALA A 46 -15.41 16.15 4.11
CA ALA A 46 -14.73 17.26 4.78
C ALA A 46 -15.23 17.41 6.22
N GLY A 47 -14.28 17.59 7.15
CA GLY A 47 -14.56 17.73 8.57
C GLY A 47 -14.53 16.45 9.39
N SER A 48 -14.41 15.27 8.76
CA SER A 48 -14.26 13.99 9.46
C SER A 48 -12.77 13.66 9.61
N THR A 49 -12.36 13.26 10.81
CA THR A 49 -11.00 12.82 11.09
C THR A 49 -10.83 11.30 11.01
N GLN A 50 -11.93 10.57 10.88
CA GLN A 50 -11.96 9.11 10.78
C GLN A 50 -13.12 8.65 9.94
N ILE A 51 -12.99 7.47 9.33
CA ILE A 51 -14.09 6.77 8.66
C ILE A 51 -14.24 5.38 9.25
N LYS A 52 -15.50 4.96 9.43
CA LYS A 52 -15.84 3.60 9.89
C LYS A 52 -16.17 2.73 8.69
N VAL A 53 -15.44 1.63 8.55
CA VAL A 53 -15.71 0.61 7.54
C VAL A 53 -16.40 -0.57 8.21
N PRO A 54 -17.66 -0.87 7.86
CA PRO A 54 -18.39 -2.00 8.42
C PRO A 54 -17.76 -3.31 7.94
N LYS A 55 -17.62 -4.28 8.87
CA LYS A 55 -17.22 -5.65 8.60
C LYS A 55 -18.32 -6.57 9.15
N LEU A 56 -19.00 -7.29 8.28
CA LEU A 56 -19.96 -8.30 8.67
C LEU A 56 -19.23 -9.60 9.00
N ALA A 57 -19.54 -10.19 10.14
CA ALA A 57 -19.08 -11.52 10.47
C ALA A 57 -19.73 -12.55 9.55
N ALA A 58 -19.01 -13.62 9.24
CA ALA A 58 -19.58 -14.75 8.52
C ALA A 58 -20.71 -15.37 9.36
N VAL A 59 -21.82 -15.68 8.70
CA VAL A 59 -22.90 -16.45 9.32
C VAL A 59 -22.45 -17.91 9.40
N ALA A 60 -22.78 -18.59 10.49
CA ALA A 60 -22.49 -20.00 10.64
C ALA A 60 -23.13 -20.82 9.53
N ASP A 61 -22.50 -21.95 9.18
CA ASP A 61 -23.00 -22.85 8.17
C ASP A 61 -24.44 -23.31 8.48
N PRO A 62 -25.31 -23.40 7.47
CA PRO A 62 -26.67 -23.84 7.69
C PRO A 62 -26.70 -25.28 8.24
N THR A 63 -27.45 -25.47 9.33
CA THR A 63 -27.67 -26.78 9.91
C THR A 63 -28.62 -27.60 9.05
N ALA A 64 -28.24 -28.84 8.75
CA ALA A 64 -29.13 -29.73 8.02
C ALA A 64 -30.38 -30.05 8.89
N LEU A 65 -31.54 -29.67 8.42
CA LEU A 65 -32.81 -30.02 9.04
C LEU A 65 -33.20 -31.43 8.59
N THR A 66 -33.10 -32.42 9.45
CA THR A 66 -33.65 -33.75 9.18
C THR A 66 -35.13 -33.76 9.47
N ALA A 67 -35.91 -33.93 8.44
CA ALA A 67 -37.37 -33.85 8.46
C ALA A 67 -38.08 -34.84 9.43
N GLU A 68 -37.37 -35.85 9.90
CA GLU A 68 -37.91 -36.88 10.77
C GLU A 68 -37.61 -36.76 12.26
N ALA A 69 -36.57 -35.95 12.66
CA ALA A 69 -36.12 -35.98 14.04
C ALA A 69 -36.85 -35.01 14.98
N ASN A 70 -37.40 -33.89 14.51
CA ASN A 70 -38.16 -32.95 15.35
C ASN A 70 -39.01 -31.99 14.47
N PRO A 71 -40.27 -32.28 14.22
CA PRO A 71 -41.18 -31.29 13.59
C PRO A 71 -41.44 -30.18 14.61
N GLY A 72 -40.75 -29.08 14.52
CA GLY A 72 -40.89 -27.92 15.44
C GLY A 72 -39.60 -27.32 15.95
N VAL A 73 -38.44 -27.77 15.46
CA VAL A 73 -37.19 -27.07 15.73
C VAL A 73 -37.12 -25.88 14.78
N ASP A 74 -37.26 -24.68 15.33
CA ASP A 74 -37.02 -23.43 14.60
C ASP A 74 -35.53 -23.37 14.16
N ILE A 75 -35.35 -22.85 12.95
CA ILE A 75 -34.00 -22.52 12.47
C ILE A 75 -33.44 -21.44 13.39
N ASP A 76 -32.30 -21.71 14.03
CA ASP A 76 -31.63 -20.72 14.86
C ASP A 76 -31.33 -19.47 14.05
N THR A 77 -31.89 -18.35 14.46
CA THR A 77 -31.64 -17.06 13.84
C THR A 77 -30.28 -16.57 14.27
N VAL A 78 -29.27 -16.78 13.42
CA VAL A 78 -27.94 -16.20 13.64
C VAL A 78 -27.97 -14.76 13.14
N ILE A 79 -27.88 -13.81 14.05
CA ILE A 79 -27.70 -12.40 13.69
C ILE A 79 -26.21 -12.18 13.46
N PRO A 80 -25.76 -11.81 12.23
CA PRO A 80 -24.37 -11.50 12.00
C PRO A 80 -23.95 -10.32 12.89
N VAL A 81 -22.91 -10.53 13.68
CA VAL A 81 -22.37 -9.46 14.54
C VAL A 81 -21.71 -8.44 13.62
N ASP A 82 -22.25 -7.24 13.61
CA ASP A 82 -21.69 -6.12 12.88
C ASP A 82 -20.50 -5.55 13.68
N SER A 83 -19.34 -5.51 13.05
CA SER A 83 -18.15 -4.87 13.58
C SER A 83 -17.68 -3.79 12.62
N ALA A 84 -17.08 -2.75 13.16
CA ALA A 84 -16.56 -1.66 12.34
C ALA A 84 -15.07 -1.43 12.63
N VAL A 85 -14.31 -1.29 11.57
CA VAL A 85 -12.89 -0.90 11.66
C VAL A 85 -12.78 0.58 11.35
N ASN A 86 -12.13 1.33 12.23
CA ASN A 86 -11.89 2.76 12.04
C ASN A 86 -10.61 2.98 11.24
N ILE A 87 -10.67 3.86 10.26
CA ILE A 87 -9.49 4.37 9.57
C ILE A 87 -9.31 5.81 10.00
N ASP A 88 -8.26 6.07 10.78
CA ASP A 88 -7.92 7.40 11.26
C ASP A 88 -7.09 8.14 10.21
N LEU A 89 -7.46 9.38 9.93
CA LEU A 89 -6.77 10.26 9.01
C LEU A 89 -5.68 11.05 9.75
N GLY A 90 -4.45 10.97 9.25
CA GLY A 90 -3.36 11.86 9.63
C GLY A 90 -3.17 12.96 8.59
N LEU A 91 -2.84 14.17 9.03
CA LEU A 91 -2.45 15.24 8.14
C LEU A 91 -0.96 15.13 7.82
N TYR A 92 -0.65 14.92 6.56
CA TYR A 92 0.71 14.88 6.05
C TYR A 92 0.98 16.12 5.23
N ALA A 93 2.10 16.79 5.49
CA ALA A 93 2.48 17.98 4.76
C ALA A 93 3.96 17.95 4.40
N THR A 94 4.27 18.43 3.22
CA THR A 94 5.65 18.64 2.77
C THR A 94 5.79 20.10 2.31
N ARG A 95 6.97 20.68 2.54
CA ARG A 95 7.28 22.06 2.25
C ARG A 95 8.53 22.17 1.40
N SER A 96 8.49 23.01 0.39
CA SER A 96 9.64 23.36 -0.44
C SER A 96 9.75 24.87 -0.57
N VAL A 97 10.98 25.39 -0.44
CA VAL A 97 11.25 26.82 -0.65
C VAL A 97 11.98 26.97 -2.00
N VAL A 98 11.37 27.69 -2.91
CA VAL A 98 11.92 27.98 -4.24
C VAL A 98 12.41 29.41 -4.28
N ARG A 99 13.69 29.59 -4.54
CA ARG A 99 14.28 30.93 -4.67
C ARG A 99 14.10 31.48 -6.09
N ASP A 100 13.90 32.78 -6.21
CA ASP A 100 13.69 33.47 -7.50
C ASP A 100 14.83 33.26 -8.49
N ILE A 101 16.05 32.98 -8.02
CA ILE A 101 17.24 32.73 -8.83
C ILE A 101 17.27 31.30 -9.39
N GLY A 102 16.47 30.39 -8.84
CA GLY A 102 16.62 28.95 -9.09
C GLY A 102 16.13 28.45 -10.44
N GLY A 103 15.35 29.22 -11.20
CA GLY A 103 14.86 28.82 -12.54
C GLY A 103 14.19 27.45 -12.61
N ILE A 104 13.77 26.87 -11.46
CA ILE A 104 13.20 25.54 -11.39
C ILE A 104 11.77 25.57 -11.96
N SER A 105 11.45 24.60 -12.79
CA SER A 105 10.12 24.52 -13.38
C SER A 105 9.06 24.13 -12.33
N THR A 106 7.86 24.68 -12.48
CA THR A 106 6.72 24.35 -11.62
C THR A 106 6.36 22.87 -11.64
N ASP A 107 6.57 22.24 -12.77
CA ASP A 107 6.33 20.81 -12.97
C ASP A 107 7.31 19.95 -12.15
N GLU A 108 8.57 20.32 -12.12
CA GLU A 108 9.60 19.62 -11.34
C GLU A 108 9.34 19.72 -9.83
N ILE A 109 8.93 20.90 -9.35
CA ILE A 109 8.54 21.10 -7.96
C ILE A 109 7.31 20.23 -7.64
N GLY A 110 6.32 20.24 -8.52
CA GLY A 110 5.12 19.42 -8.38
C GLY A 110 5.45 17.94 -8.26
N ARG A 111 6.35 17.42 -9.08
CA ARG A 111 6.80 16.03 -9.03
C ARG A 111 7.50 15.68 -7.72
N VAL A 112 8.39 16.53 -7.23
CA VAL A 112 9.09 16.31 -5.95
C VAL A 112 8.10 16.25 -4.80
N LEU A 113 7.16 17.19 -4.74
CA LEU A 113 6.13 17.22 -3.70
C LEU A 113 5.18 16.01 -3.81
N GLY A 114 4.79 15.63 -5.02
CA GLY A 114 3.96 14.46 -5.28
C GLY A 114 4.63 13.16 -4.84
N ASN A 115 5.89 12.97 -5.19
CA ASN A 115 6.67 11.81 -4.78
C ASN A 115 6.82 11.72 -3.25
N ALA A 116 6.97 12.83 -2.56
CA ALA A 116 7.04 12.87 -1.10
C ALA A 116 5.71 12.43 -0.46
N ILE A 117 4.57 12.87 -1.02
CA ILE A 117 3.24 12.45 -0.57
C ILE A 117 3.01 10.96 -0.84
N ALA A 118 3.36 10.47 -2.04
CA ALA A 118 3.27 9.06 -2.40
C ALA A 118 4.07 8.18 -1.42
N SER A 119 5.31 8.57 -1.16
CA SER A 119 6.20 7.90 -0.20
C SER A 119 5.60 7.85 1.22
N ALA A 120 5.00 8.95 1.67
CA ALA A 120 4.35 8.99 2.98
C ALA A 120 3.12 8.07 3.05
N PHE A 121 2.34 8.00 1.97
CA PHE A 121 1.20 7.08 1.89
C PHE A 121 1.66 5.62 1.88
N ASP A 122 2.62 5.29 1.04
CA ASP A 122 3.14 3.93 0.93
C ASP A 122 3.73 3.43 2.27
N LYS A 123 4.46 4.29 2.97
CA LYS A 123 4.94 3.99 4.34
C LYS A 123 3.78 3.75 5.30
N LYS A 124 2.74 4.59 5.26
CA LYS A 124 1.58 4.45 6.13
C LYS A 124 0.84 3.13 5.89
N VAL A 125 0.65 2.74 4.64
CA VAL A 125 0.03 1.45 4.27
C VAL A 125 0.90 0.29 4.75
N THR A 126 2.20 0.33 4.47
CA THR A 126 3.13 -0.74 4.83
C THR A 126 3.19 -0.95 6.35
N THR A 127 3.14 0.12 7.15
CA THR A 127 3.10 0.03 8.61
C THR A 127 1.89 -0.77 9.12
N GLN A 128 0.76 -0.74 8.40
CA GLN A 128 -0.43 -1.50 8.80
C GLN A 128 -0.26 -3.02 8.62
N PHE A 129 0.67 -3.46 7.79
CA PHE A 129 0.90 -4.90 7.56
C PHE A 129 1.33 -5.65 8.82
N ALA A 130 1.86 -4.95 9.83
CA ALA A 130 2.13 -5.52 11.14
C ALA A 130 0.90 -6.16 11.81
N SER A 131 -0.30 -5.74 11.43
CA SER A 131 -1.58 -6.26 11.95
C SER A 131 -2.11 -7.46 11.17
N LEU A 132 -1.44 -7.90 10.10
CA LEU A 132 -1.80 -9.10 9.34
C LEU A 132 -1.39 -10.38 10.08
N THR A 133 -1.89 -11.51 9.61
CA THR A 133 -1.47 -12.82 10.12
C THR A 133 0.02 -13.04 9.86
N THR A 134 0.75 -13.41 10.90
CA THR A 134 2.20 -13.58 10.83
C THR A 134 2.56 -15.01 10.43
N GLN A 135 3.52 -15.15 9.50
CA GLN A 135 4.16 -16.40 9.11
C GLN A 135 5.67 -16.24 9.22
N GLU A 136 6.35 -17.18 9.83
CA GLU A 136 7.80 -17.24 9.83
C GLU A 136 8.31 -17.95 8.57
N LEU A 137 9.49 -17.56 8.09
CA LEU A 137 10.16 -18.28 7.02
C LEU A 137 10.39 -19.74 7.41
N SER A 138 10.18 -20.67 6.50
CA SER A 138 10.29 -22.11 6.72
C SER A 138 11.73 -22.63 6.82
N GLY A 139 12.61 -21.81 7.27
CA GLY A 139 13.97 -21.90 7.77
C GLY A 139 14.81 -23.15 7.53
N THR A 140 15.29 -23.43 6.28
CA THR A 140 16.58 -24.11 6.08
C THR A 140 17.54 -23.28 5.21
N ALA A 141 17.11 -22.14 4.77
CA ALA A 141 17.91 -21.17 4.06
C ALA A 141 18.68 -20.27 5.05
N PRO A 142 19.76 -19.60 4.65
CA PRO A 142 20.35 -18.56 5.48
C PRO A 142 19.27 -17.62 6.00
N ALA A 143 19.35 -17.22 7.26
CA ALA A 143 18.38 -16.32 7.88
C ALA A 143 18.04 -15.16 6.94
N GLY A 144 16.74 -14.91 6.71
CA GLY A 144 16.26 -13.84 5.83
C GLY A 144 16.01 -14.22 4.38
N SER A 145 16.23 -15.45 3.95
CA SER A 145 16.04 -15.83 2.55
C SER A 145 14.63 -16.34 2.26
N LEU A 146 13.89 -15.59 1.45
CA LEU A 146 12.54 -15.93 1.01
C LEU A 146 12.58 -17.05 -0.04
N ALA A 147 11.86 -18.15 0.23
CA ALA A 147 11.67 -19.25 -0.71
C ALA A 147 10.30 -19.20 -1.37
N VAL A 148 10.18 -19.80 -2.55
CA VAL A 148 8.90 -19.92 -3.26
C VAL A 148 7.89 -20.74 -2.44
N SER A 149 8.35 -21.73 -1.67
CA SER A 149 7.53 -22.52 -0.74
C SER A 149 6.82 -21.66 0.30
N ASP A 150 7.47 -20.60 0.80
CA ASP A 150 6.89 -19.72 1.79
C ASP A 150 5.72 -18.92 1.20
N ILE A 151 5.83 -18.52 -0.07
CA ILE A 151 4.75 -17.88 -0.80
C ILE A 151 3.57 -18.83 -0.97
N PHE A 152 3.81 -20.10 -1.35
CA PHE A 152 2.75 -21.10 -1.45
C PHE A 152 2.06 -21.37 -0.12
N THR A 153 2.83 -21.42 0.97
CA THR A 153 2.29 -21.61 2.33
C THR A 153 1.40 -20.42 2.73
N ALA A 154 1.85 -19.21 2.49
CA ALA A 154 1.07 -18.01 2.78
C ALA A 154 -0.24 -17.96 1.98
N VAL A 155 -0.18 -18.31 0.68
CA VAL A 155 -1.38 -18.44 -0.16
C VAL A 155 -2.33 -19.50 0.39
N GLY A 156 -1.80 -20.66 0.77
CA GLY A 156 -2.58 -21.73 1.38
C GLY A 156 -3.27 -21.28 2.67
N THR A 157 -2.59 -20.53 3.52
CA THR A 157 -3.14 -19.97 4.75
C THR A 157 -4.32 -19.04 4.46
N ILE A 158 -4.17 -18.12 3.49
CA ILE A 158 -5.25 -17.20 3.10
C ILE A 158 -6.43 -17.96 2.48
N ARG A 159 -6.17 -18.89 1.58
CA ARG A 159 -7.23 -19.70 0.94
C ARG A 159 -7.98 -20.58 1.94
N ASN A 160 -7.31 -21.05 2.98
CA ASN A 160 -7.93 -21.86 4.04
C ASN A 160 -8.93 -21.04 4.89
N THR A 161 -8.85 -19.71 4.90
CA THR A 161 -9.87 -18.85 5.53
C THR A 161 -11.12 -18.62 4.68
N GLY A 162 -11.19 -19.24 3.49
CA GLY A 162 -12.31 -19.08 2.56
C GLY A 162 -12.18 -17.90 1.60
N GLU A 163 -11.06 -17.18 1.60
CA GLU A 163 -10.83 -16.08 0.66
C GLU A 163 -10.61 -16.62 -0.76
N THR A 164 -11.47 -16.21 -1.70
CA THR A 164 -11.40 -16.62 -3.12
C THR A 164 -10.98 -15.48 -4.05
N GLY A 165 -10.86 -14.26 -3.53
CA GLY A 165 -10.54 -13.06 -4.30
C GLY A 165 -9.13 -13.08 -4.90
N GLU A 166 -8.83 -12.03 -5.66
CA GLU A 166 -7.50 -11.80 -6.21
C GLU A 166 -6.51 -11.48 -5.09
N LEU A 167 -5.39 -12.19 -5.11
CA LEU A 167 -4.28 -11.96 -4.19
C LEU A 167 -3.16 -11.21 -4.91
N PHE A 168 -2.42 -10.41 -4.17
CA PHE A 168 -1.17 -9.81 -4.61
C PHE A 168 -0.11 -9.94 -3.51
N GLY A 169 1.15 -9.91 -3.91
CA GLY A 169 2.26 -9.99 -2.98
C GLY A 169 3.17 -8.76 -3.10
N ILE A 170 3.70 -8.35 -1.97
CA ILE A 170 4.69 -7.28 -1.86
C ILE A 170 5.93 -7.90 -1.24
N VAL A 171 7.07 -7.69 -1.87
CA VAL A 171 8.35 -8.29 -1.47
C VAL A 171 9.34 -7.16 -1.20
N SER A 172 10.17 -7.32 -0.19
CA SER A 172 11.26 -6.39 0.06
C SER A 172 12.31 -6.45 -1.04
N ALA A 173 13.03 -5.36 -1.27
CA ALA A 173 14.05 -5.30 -2.34
C ALA A 173 15.17 -6.32 -2.13
N GLY A 174 15.55 -6.61 -0.86
CA GLY A 174 16.54 -7.63 -0.52
C GLY A 174 16.04 -9.04 -0.84
N ALA A 175 14.87 -9.37 -0.32
CA ALA A 175 14.24 -10.68 -0.53
C ALA A 175 13.91 -10.97 -2.00
N TYR A 176 13.67 -9.94 -2.80
CA TYR A 176 13.51 -10.08 -4.24
C TYR A 176 14.77 -10.66 -4.90
N GLY A 177 15.95 -10.16 -4.55
CA GLY A 177 17.22 -10.67 -5.08
C GLY A 177 17.47 -12.14 -4.70
N GLU A 178 17.13 -12.51 -3.46
CA GLU A 178 17.27 -13.88 -2.95
C GLU A 178 16.28 -14.84 -3.62
N LEU A 179 15.03 -14.41 -3.78
CA LEU A 179 14.01 -15.18 -4.48
C LEU A 179 14.42 -15.49 -5.93
N MET A 180 15.04 -14.50 -6.62
CA MET A 180 15.62 -14.69 -7.96
C MET A 180 16.77 -15.69 -7.96
N GLY A 181 17.64 -15.64 -6.97
CA GLY A 181 18.74 -16.60 -6.78
C GLY A 181 18.23 -18.02 -6.55
N ASN A 182 17.18 -18.16 -5.73
CA ASN A 182 16.59 -19.47 -5.40
C ASN A 182 15.83 -20.11 -6.59
N ILE A 183 15.27 -19.30 -7.48
CA ILE A 183 14.64 -19.82 -8.72
C ILE A 183 15.71 -20.39 -9.67
N GLY A 184 16.93 -19.86 -9.65
CA GLY A 184 18.06 -20.38 -10.40
C GLY A 184 18.61 -21.70 -9.87
N SER A 185 18.30 -22.08 -8.62
CA SER A 185 18.74 -23.33 -8.03
C SER A 185 17.75 -24.47 -8.35
N SER A 186 18.23 -25.67 -8.37
CA SER A 186 17.72 -26.93 -8.92
C SER A 186 16.23 -27.30 -8.82
N ALA A 187 15.43 -26.61 -8.03
CA ALA A 187 14.00 -26.93 -7.87
C ALA A 187 13.13 -26.54 -9.07
N PHE A 188 13.59 -25.60 -9.90
CA PHE A 188 12.92 -25.15 -11.12
C PHE A 188 13.75 -25.37 -12.40
N ALA A 189 14.77 -26.22 -12.34
CA ALA A 189 15.64 -26.48 -13.45
C ALA A 189 14.85 -27.14 -14.61
N GLY A 190 14.59 -26.35 -15.67
CA GLY A 190 14.06 -26.85 -16.94
C GLY A 190 12.72 -26.33 -17.38
N GLY A 191 12.12 -25.33 -16.70
CA GLY A 191 10.85 -24.74 -17.09
C GLY A 191 10.97 -23.47 -17.93
N GLU A 192 10.00 -23.25 -18.80
CA GLU A 192 9.83 -22.03 -19.61
C GLU A 192 9.77 -20.74 -18.73
N PHE A 193 9.33 -20.88 -17.48
CA PHE A 193 9.29 -19.85 -16.46
C PHE A 193 10.68 -19.33 -16.07
N GLN A 194 11.66 -20.21 -15.88
CA GLN A 194 13.04 -19.85 -15.57
C GLN A 194 13.68 -19.05 -16.71
N ASN A 195 13.46 -19.45 -17.96
CA ASN A 195 13.97 -18.75 -19.12
C ASN A 195 13.33 -17.38 -19.30
N SER A 196 12.07 -17.23 -18.98
CA SER A 196 11.33 -15.97 -19.07
C SER A 196 11.76 -15.00 -17.95
N ALA A 197 11.91 -15.45 -16.72
CA ALA A 197 12.38 -14.66 -15.59
C ALA A 197 13.83 -14.19 -15.77
N MET A 198 14.70 -15.07 -16.22
CA MET A 198 16.12 -14.72 -16.48
C MET A 198 16.30 -13.76 -17.64
N ARG A 199 15.46 -13.80 -18.68
CA ARG A 199 15.56 -12.91 -19.84
C ARG A 199 15.04 -11.50 -19.59
N ASN A 200 13.96 -11.38 -18.83
CA ASN A 200 13.22 -10.12 -18.71
C ASN A 200 13.42 -9.43 -17.36
N GLY A 201 14.10 -10.07 -16.39
CA GLY A 201 14.21 -9.54 -15.02
C GLY A 201 12.85 -9.31 -14.35
N PHE A 202 11.78 -9.88 -14.91
CA PHE A 202 10.41 -9.65 -14.52
C PHE A 202 9.89 -10.82 -13.68
N PHE A 203 9.56 -10.51 -12.44
CA PHE A 203 8.82 -11.41 -11.57
C PHE A 203 7.33 -11.26 -11.88
N GLY A 204 6.86 -11.95 -12.92
CA GLY A 204 5.49 -11.80 -13.35
C GLY A 204 4.48 -12.29 -12.32
N ARG A 205 4.46 -13.57 -12.05
CA ARG A 205 3.53 -14.19 -11.12
C ARG A 205 4.16 -15.42 -10.48
N VAL A 206 4.11 -15.52 -9.17
CA VAL A 206 4.45 -16.72 -8.42
C VAL A 206 3.16 -17.26 -7.80
N ALA A 207 2.90 -18.54 -7.92
CA ALA A 207 1.63 -19.14 -7.49
C ALA A 207 0.36 -18.48 -8.12
N GLY A 208 0.49 -17.90 -9.31
CA GLY A 208 -0.59 -17.16 -9.95
C GLY A 208 -0.81 -15.73 -9.41
N ILE A 209 0.01 -15.28 -8.46
CA ILE A 209 -0.10 -14.00 -7.77
C ILE A 209 0.92 -13.01 -8.33
N PRO A 210 0.53 -11.78 -8.70
CA PRO A 210 1.45 -10.73 -9.07
C PRO A 210 2.26 -10.29 -7.85
N LEU A 211 3.59 -10.20 -8.02
CA LEU A 211 4.50 -9.72 -6.98
C LEU A 211 5.02 -8.32 -7.33
N PHE A 212 5.00 -7.45 -6.34
CA PHE A 212 5.51 -6.09 -6.41
C PHE A 212 6.67 -5.91 -5.44
N VAL A 213 7.62 -5.07 -5.78
CA VAL A 213 8.77 -4.77 -4.92
C VAL A 213 8.53 -3.44 -4.23
N SER A 214 8.70 -3.42 -2.91
CA SER A 214 8.63 -2.20 -2.10
C SER A 214 9.90 -2.03 -1.29
N SER A 215 10.50 -0.84 -1.33
CA SER A 215 11.63 -0.47 -0.50
C SER A 215 11.24 -0.18 0.95
N TYR A 216 9.95 0.06 1.21
CA TYR A 216 9.47 0.45 2.55
C TYR A 216 9.14 -0.74 3.46
N LEU A 217 9.10 -1.95 2.93
CA LEU A 217 8.76 -3.13 3.71
C LEU A 217 9.81 -3.44 4.80
N ASN A 218 11.08 -3.19 4.53
CA ASN A 218 12.18 -3.39 5.48
C ASN A 218 12.21 -2.37 6.61
N ASP A 219 11.63 -1.18 6.39
CA ASP A 219 11.59 -0.10 7.37
C ASP A 219 10.38 -0.21 8.31
N THR A 220 9.54 -1.23 8.11
CA THR A 220 8.32 -1.40 8.89
C THR A 220 8.69 -1.89 10.29
N ASP A 221 8.49 -1.04 11.27
CA ASP A 221 8.58 -1.41 12.68
C ASP A 221 7.41 -2.34 13.02
N MET A 222 7.70 -3.63 13.14
CA MET A 222 6.74 -4.66 13.50
C MET A 222 6.40 -4.65 15.00
N GLY A 223 6.85 -3.64 15.72
CA GLY A 223 6.38 -3.26 17.07
C GLY A 223 6.83 -4.16 18.23
N THR A 224 7.14 -5.41 18.01
CA THR A 224 7.43 -6.36 19.12
C THR A 224 8.51 -7.38 18.83
N SER A 225 8.93 -7.54 17.61
CA SER A 225 9.99 -8.47 17.27
C SER A 225 11.09 -7.76 16.50
N SER A 226 12.34 -8.08 16.80
CA SER A 226 13.50 -7.70 15.98
C SER A 226 13.49 -8.37 14.59
N LYS A 227 12.39 -9.03 14.24
CA LYS A 227 12.19 -9.75 12.98
C LYS A 227 11.79 -8.79 11.88
N LEU A 228 12.52 -8.82 10.78
CA LEU A 228 12.24 -7.98 9.62
C LEU A 228 11.19 -8.63 8.71
N PRO A 229 10.20 -7.87 8.24
CA PRO A 229 9.26 -8.37 7.25
C PRO A 229 9.96 -8.53 5.89
N VAL A 230 9.80 -9.68 5.30
CA VAL A 230 10.43 -10.07 4.04
C VAL A 230 9.45 -9.95 2.87
N ALA A 231 8.22 -10.39 3.10
CA ALA A 231 7.14 -10.30 2.12
C ALA A 231 5.78 -10.17 2.80
N ALA A 232 4.80 -9.66 2.09
CA ALA A 232 3.40 -9.64 2.50
C ALA A 232 2.53 -10.10 1.34
N ILE A 233 1.62 -11.05 1.59
CA ILE A 233 0.67 -11.55 0.61
C ILE A 233 -0.73 -11.26 1.13
N MET A 234 -1.56 -10.63 0.32
CA MET A 234 -2.87 -10.21 0.77
C MET A 234 -3.89 -10.09 -0.36
N SER A 235 -5.16 -10.10 0.03
CA SER A 235 -6.27 -9.73 -0.84
C SER A 235 -6.42 -8.20 -0.90
N LYS A 236 -6.98 -7.68 -1.98
CA LYS A 236 -7.32 -6.25 -2.10
C LYS A 236 -8.27 -5.76 -1.01
N ASP A 237 -9.05 -6.66 -0.42
CA ASP A 237 -9.99 -6.31 0.66
C ASP A 237 -9.37 -6.37 2.07
N ALA A 238 -8.11 -6.83 2.19
CA ALA A 238 -7.45 -6.92 3.50
C ALA A 238 -7.14 -5.54 4.09
N VAL A 239 -6.70 -4.60 3.26
CA VAL A 239 -6.31 -3.24 3.64
C VAL A 239 -7.09 -2.22 2.84
N LYS A 240 -7.56 -1.16 3.48
CA LYS A 240 -8.18 -0.02 2.80
C LYS A 240 -7.50 1.27 3.21
N GLY A 241 -7.34 2.15 2.22
CA GLY A 241 -6.89 3.51 2.40
C GLY A 241 -8.06 4.48 2.47
N ALA A 242 -7.84 5.62 3.10
CA ALA A 242 -8.79 6.72 3.13
C ALA A 242 -8.07 8.04 2.86
N MET A 243 -8.72 8.92 2.10
CA MET A 243 -8.19 10.24 1.77
C MET A 243 -9.32 11.26 1.85
N GLN A 244 -9.00 12.46 2.33
CA GLN A 244 -9.96 13.56 2.41
C GLN A 244 -9.60 14.65 1.41
N GLY A 245 -10.46 14.86 0.43
CA GLY A 245 -10.43 16.05 -0.45
C GLY A 245 -9.21 16.19 -1.36
N GLY A 246 -8.33 15.19 -1.43
CA GLY A 246 -7.13 15.21 -2.27
C GLY A 246 -6.02 16.12 -1.74
N VAL A 247 -4.99 16.30 -2.56
CA VAL A 247 -3.81 17.13 -2.22
C VAL A 247 -4.18 18.61 -2.26
N LYS A 248 -3.90 19.32 -1.17
CA LYS A 248 -4.01 20.78 -1.06
C LYS A 248 -2.63 21.39 -1.24
N LEU A 249 -2.55 22.41 -2.07
CA LEU A 249 -1.34 23.17 -2.31
C LEU A 249 -1.54 24.62 -1.88
N GLU A 250 -0.60 25.12 -1.08
CA GLU A 250 -0.55 26.52 -0.66
C GLU A 250 0.78 27.12 -1.09
N ILE A 251 0.74 28.29 -1.72
CA ILE A 251 1.93 29.01 -2.15
C ILE A 251 1.91 30.40 -1.50
N ALA A 252 2.98 30.72 -0.80
CA ALA A 252 3.16 32.03 -0.16
C ALA A 252 4.49 32.65 -0.56
N ARG A 253 4.52 33.97 -0.78
CA ARG A 253 5.77 34.69 -0.97
C ARG A 253 6.50 34.82 0.36
N ARG A 254 7.80 34.47 0.34
CA ARG A 254 8.67 34.61 1.50
C ARG A 254 9.78 35.62 1.21
N PRO A 255 9.63 36.88 1.64
CA PRO A 255 10.61 37.93 1.34
C PRO A 255 12.00 37.64 1.91
N GLU A 256 12.07 37.04 3.10
CA GLU A 256 13.33 36.69 3.77
C GLU A 256 14.20 35.69 2.98
N ALA A 257 13.54 34.80 2.21
CA ALA A 257 14.24 33.81 1.39
C ALA A 257 14.39 34.25 -0.07
N VAL A 258 13.87 35.43 -0.43
CA VAL A 258 13.79 35.93 -1.82
C VAL A 258 13.23 34.85 -2.73
N GLY A 259 12.02 34.36 -2.40
CA GLY A 259 11.42 33.24 -3.12
C GLY A 259 9.99 32.94 -2.66
N PHE A 260 9.52 31.79 -3.08
CA PHE A 260 8.20 31.25 -2.75
C PHE A 260 8.30 30.06 -1.82
N ASP A 261 7.39 29.98 -0.89
CA ASP A 261 7.18 28.86 0.01
C ASP A 261 5.99 28.04 -0.51
N ILE A 262 6.21 26.80 -0.84
CA ILE A 262 5.20 25.91 -1.41
C ILE A 262 4.97 24.78 -0.40
N VAL A 263 3.75 24.68 0.08
CA VAL A 263 3.33 23.63 1.02
C VAL A 263 2.29 22.74 0.34
N ALA A 264 2.58 21.47 0.22
CA ALA A 264 1.61 20.47 -0.20
C ALA A 264 1.17 19.67 1.02
N SER A 265 -0.14 19.54 1.22
CA SER A 265 -0.72 18.80 2.33
C SER A 265 -1.86 17.88 1.87
N VAL A 266 -2.01 16.77 2.58
CA VAL A 266 -3.08 15.81 2.36
C VAL A 266 -3.46 15.15 3.68
N ALA A 267 -4.75 14.96 3.89
CA ALA A 267 -5.24 14.13 4.99
C ALA A 267 -5.50 12.72 4.46
N MET A 268 -4.75 11.76 4.97
CA MET A 268 -4.81 10.37 4.51
C MET A 268 -4.59 9.38 5.65
N GLY A 269 -5.09 8.17 5.47
CA GLY A 269 -4.94 7.08 6.43
C GLY A 269 -5.06 5.72 5.75
N ALA A 270 -4.66 4.69 6.44
CA ALA A 270 -4.87 3.31 6.02
C ALA A 270 -5.03 2.43 7.25
N ASN A 271 -5.81 1.36 7.14
CA ASN A 271 -5.94 0.36 8.17
C ASN A 271 -6.25 -1.02 7.58
N VAL A 272 -5.89 -2.06 8.32
CA VAL A 272 -6.28 -3.44 8.01
C VAL A 272 -7.75 -3.63 8.38
N ILE A 273 -8.56 -4.01 7.42
CA ILE A 273 -9.98 -4.30 7.63
C ILE A 273 -10.16 -5.75 8.08
N ASP A 274 -9.41 -6.66 7.47
CA ASP A 274 -9.45 -8.07 7.82
C ASP A 274 -8.04 -8.67 7.84
N SER A 275 -7.54 -8.94 9.04
CA SER A 275 -6.21 -9.52 9.24
C SER A 275 -6.08 -10.96 8.69
N THR A 276 -7.18 -11.68 8.55
CA THR A 276 -7.17 -13.07 8.07
C THR A 276 -7.03 -13.16 6.55
N ARG A 277 -7.26 -12.06 5.83
CA ARG A 277 -7.14 -11.98 4.36
C ARG A 277 -5.75 -11.57 3.89
N GLY A 278 -4.79 -11.54 4.79
CA GLY A 278 -3.40 -11.26 4.48
C GLY A 278 -2.45 -11.96 5.42
N VAL A 279 -1.28 -12.30 4.91
CA VAL A 279 -0.17 -12.91 5.64
C VAL A 279 1.08 -12.09 5.42
N ILE A 280 1.74 -11.74 6.52
CA ILE A 280 3.07 -11.15 6.50
C ILE A 280 4.10 -12.23 6.80
N ILE A 281 5.10 -12.34 5.94
CA ILE A 281 6.22 -13.29 6.07
C ILE A 281 7.39 -12.52 6.67
N GLN A 282 7.90 -13.00 7.79
CA GLN A 282 9.01 -12.41 8.52
C GLN A 282 10.15 -13.39 8.72
N ASP A 283 11.35 -12.86 8.97
CA ASP A 283 12.53 -13.67 9.27
C ASP A 283 12.32 -14.49 10.55
N ALA A 284 12.89 -15.69 10.58
CA ALA A 284 12.78 -16.64 11.68
C ALA A 284 13.81 -16.42 12.80
N SER A 285 14.69 -15.43 12.69
CA SER A 285 15.82 -15.19 13.61
C SER A 285 15.44 -14.84 15.04
#